data_54534e8179c35d6d078c111eb24d5d0b
#
_entry.id   54534e8179c35d6d078c111eb24d5d0b
#
_cell.length_a   1.000
_cell.length_b   1.000
_cell.length_c   1.000
_cell.angle_alpha   90.00
_cell.angle_beta   90.00
_cell.angle_gamma   90.00
#
_symmetry.space_group_name_H-M   'P 1'
#
loop_
_entity.id
_entity.type
_entity.pdbx_description
1 polymer ?
#
loop_
_entity_poly.entity_id
_entity_poly.type
_entity_poly.pdbx_seq_one_letter_code
_entity_poly.pdbx_strand_id
1 'polypeptide(L)'
;MNVIITCTLAAATLCSTLQAQKQSEYLSLRLEMERTIRKGNAFLKSQQGKEGFWGEQETPALTSLVLAAMMRDPGLDYTKTHPQHIERGFSWLLKQQKDDGGIYVKGLATYNTSSSIMALLARGRKEDEPVILKAREFLVNQQTDWGTKGTADNKYDGGVGYGGTYAHSDMSNTYLALEALYHSRQIAKDNKTGKQAELDWKAALNFISRCQNIESTNDQVTAVAKEDEGGFVYFPGDSKAGERKLPDGRVALRSYGSMSYAGLLSLIYADLEPGDKRIKSVLKWLGNNYTLKENPGLGQQGLYYYYHAMTKSLVAAGIDLLERPDGTKVDWRKDLGRLLVSNQGKDGSWFNENSRWWENDDILVTSYVVLTLEQLYYSIPE
;
A
#
# COMPACT_ATOMS: atom_id res chain seq x y z
N MET A 1 50.04 -15.58 25.37
CA MET A 1 48.61 -15.88 25.58
C MET A 1 47.74 -14.63 25.91
N ASN A 2 48.34 -13.40 25.99
CA ASN A 2 47.60 -12.20 26.40
C ASN A 2 47.10 -11.26 25.25
N VAL A 3 47.46 -11.55 23.97
CA VAL A 3 47.07 -10.70 22.85
C VAL A 3 45.72 -11.04 22.25
N ILE A 4 45.28 -12.29 22.40
CA ILE A 4 43.98 -12.77 21.85
C ILE A 4 42.78 -12.30 22.71
N ILE A 5 42.97 -12.13 24.02
CA ILE A 5 41.91 -11.70 24.93
C ILE A 5 41.56 -10.19 24.75
N THR A 6 42.55 -9.36 24.42
CA THR A 6 42.36 -7.92 24.23
C THR A 6 41.59 -7.58 22.94
N CYS A 7 41.76 -8.34 21.86
CA CYS A 7 41.01 -8.13 20.61
C CYS A 7 39.54 -8.55 20.71
N THR A 8 39.21 -9.59 21.45
CA THR A 8 37.83 -10.06 21.66
C THR A 8 37.03 -9.11 22.57
N LEU A 9 37.65 -8.54 23.61
CA LEU A 9 36.97 -7.52 24.43
C LEU A 9 36.73 -6.22 23.66
N ALA A 10 37.69 -5.75 22.86
CA ALA A 10 37.53 -4.54 22.05
C ALA A 10 36.45 -4.70 20.97
N ALA A 11 36.36 -5.86 20.32
CA ALA A 11 35.31 -6.14 19.33
C ALA A 11 33.93 -6.26 19.97
N ALA A 12 33.80 -6.86 21.15
CA ALA A 12 32.54 -6.95 21.89
C ALA A 12 32.07 -5.56 22.36
N THR A 13 32.98 -4.72 22.84
CA THR A 13 32.67 -3.35 23.25
C THR A 13 32.29 -2.46 22.07
N LEU A 14 32.95 -2.57 20.92
CA LEU A 14 32.56 -1.88 19.69
C LEU A 14 31.17 -2.33 19.18
N CYS A 15 30.88 -3.62 19.22
CA CYS A 15 29.59 -4.15 18.79
C CYS A 15 28.44 -3.66 19.70
N SER A 16 28.67 -3.64 21.02
CA SER A 16 27.68 -3.14 21.99
C SER A 16 27.47 -1.62 21.88
N THR A 17 28.51 -0.84 21.62
CA THR A 17 28.36 0.63 21.42
C THR A 17 27.65 0.96 20.10
N LEU A 18 27.94 0.24 19.02
CA LEU A 18 27.24 0.39 17.73
C LEU A 18 25.76 0.02 17.83
N GLN A 19 25.46 -1.04 18.59
CA GLN A 19 24.07 -1.47 18.81
C GLN A 19 23.30 -0.47 19.68
N ALA A 20 23.91 0.05 20.75
CA ALA A 20 23.34 1.09 21.58
C ALA A 20 23.13 2.41 20.81
N GLN A 21 24.08 2.80 19.95
CA GLN A 21 23.94 3.97 19.09
C GLN A 21 22.79 3.80 18.09
N LYS A 22 22.67 2.64 17.43
CA LYS A 22 21.57 2.34 16.50
C LYS A 22 20.22 2.38 17.20
N GLN A 23 20.13 1.81 18.39
CA GLN A 23 18.89 1.84 19.19
C GLN A 23 18.52 3.27 19.60
N SER A 24 19.50 4.10 20.01
CA SER A 24 19.28 5.51 20.33
C SER A 24 18.80 6.33 19.11
N GLU A 25 19.35 6.06 17.93
CA GLU A 25 18.90 6.72 16.68
C GLU A 25 17.46 6.35 16.29
N TYR A 26 17.05 5.10 16.47
CA TYR A 26 15.68 4.68 16.22
C TYR A 26 14.70 5.26 17.23
N LEU A 27 15.08 5.32 18.51
CA LEU A 27 14.26 5.95 19.54
C LEU A 27 14.02 7.44 19.23
N SER A 28 15.06 8.19 18.86
CA SER A 28 14.91 9.60 18.45
C SER A 28 13.98 9.74 17.26
N LEU A 29 14.19 8.95 16.21
CA LEU A 29 13.33 8.97 15.01
C LEU A 29 11.87 8.61 15.34
N ARG A 30 11.64 7.63 16.22
CA ARG A 30 10.31 7.22 16.64
C ARG A 30 9.57 8.38 17.35
N LEU A 31 10.25 9.10 18.27
CA LEU A 31 9.68 10.26 18.94
C LEU A 31 9.41 11.43 17.98
N GLU A 32 10.28 11.62 16.99
CA GLU A 32 10.08 12.62 15.94
C GLU A 32 8.88 12.26 15.05
N MET A 33 8.76 11.00 14.62
CA MET A 33 7.61 10.52 13.86
C MET A 33 6.31 10.68 14.64
N GLU A 34 6.28 10.33 15.93
CA GLU A 34 5.07 10.50 16.76
C GLU A 34 4.60 11.96 16.81
N ARG A 35 5.53 12.91 17.00
CA ARG A 35 5.21 14.35 16.98
C ARG A 35 4.71 14.79 15.60
N THR A 36 5.31 14.27 14.55
CA THR A 36 4.98 14.56 13.15
C THR A 36 3.59 14.03 12.80
N ILE A 37 3.28 12.78 13.18
CA ILE A 37 1.95 12.17 13.05
C ILE A 37 0.88 13.02 13.76
N ARG A 38 1.15 13.41 15.01
CA ARG A 38 0.22 14.23 15.80
C ARG A 38 -0.09 15.58 15.13
N LYS A 39 0.91 16.25 14.55
CA LYS A 39 0.71 17.48 13.77
C LYS A 39 -0.08 17.24 12.48
N GLY A 40 0.22 16.16 11.75
CA GLY A 40 -0.53 15.76 10.56
C GLY A 40 -2.00 15.48 10.88
N ASN A 41 -2.28 14.74 11.96
CA ASN A 41 -3.63 14.47 12.43
C ASN A 41 -4.35 15.75 12.91
N ALA A 42 -3.64 16.71 13.51
CA ALA A 42 -4.22 18.02 13.86
C ALA A 42 -4.60 18.81 12.60
N PHE A 43 -3.76 18.82 11.56
CA PHE A 43 -4.10 19.41 10.27
C PHE A 43 -5.33 18.72 9.67
N LEU A 44 -5.33 17.39 9.53
CA LEU A 44 -6.46 16.64 8.98
C LEU A 44 -7.77 16.94 9.75
N LYS A 45 -7.70 16.98 11.08
CA LYS A 45 -8.86 17.34 11.91
C LYS A 45 -9.40 18.73 11.56
N SER A 46 -8.54 19.71 11.29
CA SER A 46 -8.95 21.09 10.95
C SER A 46 -9.65 21.18 9.59
N GLN A 47 -9.42 20.21 8.70
CA GLN A 47 -9.99 20.16 7.33
C GLN A 47 -11.34 19.43 7.26
N GLN A 48 -11.87 18.92 8.38
CA GLN A 48 -13.14 18.20 8.36
C GLN A 48 -14.32 19.12 8.04
N GLY A 49 -15.09 18.74 7.02
CA GLY A 49 -16.33 19.44 6.66
C GLY A 49 -17.42 19.32 7.76
N LYS A 50 -18.40 20.21 7.69
CA LYS A 50 -19.52 20.26 8.67
C LYS A 50 -20.31 18.96 8.72
N GLU A 51 -20.44 18.25 7.62
CA GLU A 51 -21.15 16.98 7.50
C GLU A 51 -20.33 15.78 7.99
N GLY A 52 -19.06 15.96 8.28
CA GLY A 52 -18.19 14.95 8.87
C GLY A 52 -17.21 14.27 7.91
N PHE A 53 -17.24 14.56 6.62
CA PHE A 53 -16.30 14.04 5.63
C PHE A 53 -15.14 15.00 5.32
N TRP A 54 -14.16 14.50 4.60
CA TRP A 54 -13.01 15.25 4.08
C TRP A 54 -13.02 15.26 2.56
N GLY A 55 -12.62 16.38 1.97
CA GLY A 55 -12.56 16.56 0.54
C GLY A 55 -13.95 16.61 -0.12
N GLU A 56 -14.08 15.99 -1.29
CA GLU A 56 -15.32 15.96 -2.04
C GLU A 56 -16.23 14.82 -1.56
N GLN A 57 -17.53 15.09 -1.45
CA GLN A 57 -18.55 14.11 -1.02
C GLN A 57 -18.56 12.86 -1.91
N GLU A 58 -18.21 12.97 -3.17
CA GLU A 58 -18.23 11.88 -4.14
C GLU A 58 -17.09 10.84 -3.92
N THR A 59 -16.12 11.14 -3.05
CA THR A 59 -14.91 10.31 -2.85
C THR A 59 -14.78 9.82 -1.41
N PRO A 60 -15.57 8.83 -0.95
CA PRO A 60 -15.47 8.26 0.40
C PRO A 60 -14.08 7.76 0.79
N ALA A 61 -13.25 7.38 -0.19
CA ALA A 61 -11.89 6.92 0.06
C ALA A 61 -11.03 7.94 0.78
N LEU A 62 -11.14 9.24 0.46
CA LEU A 62 -10.37 10.27 1.14
C LEU A 62 -10.73 10.34 2.64
N THR A 63 -12.05 10.36 2.94
CA THR A 63 -12.54 10.27 4.32
C THR A 63 -12.04 9.00 5.01
N SER A 64 -12.02 7.86 4.31
CA SER A 64 -11.54 6.59 4.85
C SER A 64 -10.05 6.60 5.16
N LEU A 65 -9.21 7.18 4.30
CA LEU A 65 -7.77 7.33 4.54
C LEU A 65 -7.50 8.20 5.76
N VAL A 66 -8.19 9.33 5.89
CA VAL A 66 -8.07 10.21 7.07
C VAL A 66 -8.49 9.48 8.35
N LEU A 67 -9.62 8.77 8.32
CA LEU A 67 -10.10 8.02 9.49
C LEU A 67 -9.14 6.90 9.87
N ALA A 68 -8.61 6.16 8.90
CA ALA A 68 -7.62 5.11 9.15
C ALA A 68 -6.35 5.69 9.80
N ALA A 69 -5.87 6.84 9.33
CA ALA A 69 -4.74 7.55 9.92
C ALA A 69 -5.03 7.97 11.36
N MET A 70 -6.17 8.61 11.62
CA MET A 70 -6.53 9.03 12.99
C MET A 70 -6.70 7.85 13.95
N MET A 71 -7.16 6.69 13.47
CA MET A 71 -7.34 5.49 14.30
C MET A 71 -6.05 4.74 14.61
N ARG A 72 -4.95 5.10 13.98
CA ARG A 72 -3.63 4.47 14.17
C ARG A 72 -2.61 5.37 14.87
N ASP A 73 -3.01 6.57 15.27
CA ASP A 73 -2.13 7.53 15.96
C ASP A 73 -1.54 6.91 17.24
N PRO A 74 -0.19 6.72 17.32
CA PRO A 74 0.46 6.07 18.46
C PRO A 74 0.35 6.84 19.78
N GLY A 75 0.01 8.12 19.72
CA GLY A 75 -0.13 8.98 20.88
C GLY A 75 -1.52 8.95 21.53
N LEU A 76 -2.47 8.18 20.97
CA LEU A 76 -3.86 8.20 21.41
C LEU A 76 -4.38 6.78 21.68
N ASP A 77 -5.11 6.64 22.79
CA ASP A 77 -5.83 5.41 23.13
C ASP A 77 -7.32 5.57 22.80
N TYR A 78 -7.72 5.00 21.68
CA TYR A 78 -9.11 5.04 21.20
C TYR A 78 -9.93 3.82 21.61
N THR A 79 -9.42 2.98 22.50
CA THR A 79 -10.10 1.72 22.85
C THR A 79 -11.44 1.93 23.57
N LYS A 80 -11.66 3.09 24.18
CA LYS A 80 -12.84 3.38 25.00
C LYS A 80 -13.79 4.42 24.39
N THR A 81 -13.28 5.52 23.89
CA THR A 81 -14.10 6.62 23.32
C THR A 81 -13.35 7.29 22.19
N HIS A 82 -14.01 7.42 21.04
CA HIS A 82 -13.44 8.20 19.94
C HIS A 82 -13.83 9.67 20.06
N PRO A 83 -12.94 10.59 19.71
CA PRO A 83 -13.27 12.01 19.59
C PRO A 83 -14.45 12.24 18.63
N GLN A 84 -15.26 13.25 18.92
CA GLN A 84 -16.49 13.54 18.16
C GLN A 84 -16.27 13.70 16.64
N HIS A 85 -15.14 14.27 16.22
CA HIS A 85 -14.83 14.42 14.79
C HIS A 85 -14.62 13.08 14.09
N ILE A 86 -14.00 12.11 14.75
CA ILE A 86 -13.84 10.74 14.23
C ILE A 86 -15.21 10.04 14.12
N GLU A 87 -16.04 10.13 15.17
CA GLU A 87 -17.39 9.55 15.13
C GLU A 87 -18.27 10.15 14.04
N ARG A 88 -18.19 11.46 13.80
CA ARG A 88 -18.91 12.09 12.66
C ARG A 88 -18.42 11.55 11.32
N GLY A 89 -17.11 11.36 11.16
CA GLY A 89 -16.54 10.81 9.94
C GLY A 89 -17.02 9.40 9.66
N PHE A 90 -16.97 8.51 10.65
CA PHE A 90 -17.48 7.15 10.50
C PHE A 90 -19.00 7.11 10.30
N SER A 91 -19.75 7.97 11.00
CA SER A 91 -21.20 8.07 10.81
C SER A 91 -21.57 8.50 9.40
N TRP A 92 -20.79 9.40 8.79
CA TRP A 92 -20.95 9.77 7.39
C TRP A 92 -20.56 8.62 6.45
N LEU A 93 -19.42 7.97 6.68
CA LEU A 93 -18.89 6.88 5.85
C LEU A 93 -19.87 5.70 5.77
N LEU A 94 -20.42 5.26 6.91
CA LEU A 94 -21.37 4.15 6.99
C LEU A 94 -22.66 4.40 6.18
N LYS A 95 -23.07 5.66 6.03
CA LYS A 95 -24.24 6.04 5.20
C LYS A 95 -23.99 5.91 3.70
N GLN A 96 -22.74 5.73 3.27
CA GLN A 96 -22.41 5.58 1.85
C GLN A 96 -22.52 4.14 1.37
N GLN A 97 -22.80 3.16 2.25
CA GLN A 97 -23.02 1.78 1.82
C GLN A 97 -24.30 1.67 0.98
N LYS A 98 -24.17 1.08 -0.20
CA LYS A 98 -25.26 0.83 -1.15
C LYS A 98 -25.91 -0.55 -0.94
N ASP A 99 -27.01 -0.78 -1.62
CA ASP A 99 -27.73 -2.07 -1.57
C ASP A 99 -26.89 -3.24 -2.11
N ASP A 100 -25.97 -2.98 -3.04
CA ASP A 100 -25.00 -3.95 -3.57
C ASP A 100 -23.84 -4.26 -2.58
N GLY A 101 -23.82 -3.61 -1.42
CA GLY A 101 -22.80 -3.76 -0.39
C GLY A 101 -21.61 -2.83 -0.52
N GLY A 102 -21.38 -2.23 -1.68
CA GLY A 102 -20.28 -1.29 -1.92
C GLY A 102 -20.41 0.01 -1.11
N ILE A 103 -19.29 0.62 -0.77
CA ILE A 103 -19.24 1.90 -0.05
C ILE A 103 -18.68 2.94 -1.03
N TYR A 104 -19.57 3.62 -1.75
CA TYR A 104 -19.21 4.63 -2.76
C TYR A 104 -20.39 5.58 -3.00
N VAL A 105 -20.13 6.73 -3.64
CA VAL A 105 -21.19 7.68 -4.01
C VAL A 105 -21.44 7.60 -5.51
N LYS A 106 -20.45 7.85 -6.36
CA LYS A 106 -20.64 7.96 -7.81
C LYS A 106 -19.71 7.06 -8.63
N GLY A 107 -18.43 7.17 -8.45
CA GLY A 107 -17.41 6.41 -9.19
C GLY A 107 -16.38 5.78 -8.26
N LEU A 108 -15.34 5.18 -8.84
CA LEU A 108 -14.23 4.56 -8.11
C LEU A 108 -14.71 3.56 -7.05
N ALA A 109 -15.74 2.77 -7.36
CA ALA A 109 -16.46 1.97 -6.39
C ALA A 109 -15.54 0.98 -5.65
N THR A 110 -14.63 0.32 -6.36
CA THR A 110 -13.64 -0.59 -5.77
C THR A 110 -12.67 0.15 -4.84
N TYR A 111 -12.10 1.28 -5.29
CA TYR A 111 -11.17 2.09 -4.51
C TYR A 111 -11.81 2.60 -3.22
N ASN A 112 -13.02 3.17 -3.34
CA ASN A 112 -13.78 3.69 -2.20
C ASN A 112 -14.12 2.58 -1.20
N THR A 113 -14.62 1.45 -1.68
CA THR A 113 -15.04 0.31 -0.83
C THR A 113 -13.83 -0.32 -0.12
N SER A 114 -12.73 -0.55 -0.84
CA SER A 114 -11.51 -1.13 -0.26
C SER A 114 -10.93 -0.24 0.84
N SER A 115 -10.80 1.08 0.57
CA SER A 115 -10.32 2.04 1.57
C SER A 115 -11.26 2.11 2.79
N SER A 116 -12.59 2.01 2.57
CA SER A 116 -13.58 2.04 3.65
C SER A 116 -13.49 0.80 4.54
N ILE A 117 -13.30 -0.39 3.97
CA ILE A 117 -13.04 -1.61 4.76
C ILE A 117 -11.81 -1.41 5.64
N MET A 118 -10.71 -0.86 5.10
CA MET A 118 -9.49 -0.65 5.87
C MET A 118 -9.69 0.34 7.03
N ALA A 119 -10.48 1.39 6.83
CA ALA A 119 -10.84 2.34 7.90
C ALA A 119 -11.71 1.67 8.99
N LEU A 120 -12.70 0.87 8.60
CA LEU A 120 -13.56 0.15 9.54
C LEU A 120 -12.78 -0.90 10.34
N LEU A 121 -11.82 -1.59 9.70
CA LEU A 121 -10.90 -2.50 10.38
C LEU A 121 -10.02 -1.76 11.40
N ALA A 122 -9.52 -0.57 11.05
CA ALA A 122 -8.75 0.26 11.97
C ALA A 122 -9.60 0.75 13.17
N ARG A 123 -10.91 1.01 12.96
CA ARG A 123 -11.86 1.32 14.03
C ARG A 123 -12.09 0.15 14.98
N GLY A 124 -12.04 -1.08 14.48
CA GLY A 124 -12.08 -2.31 15.29
C GLY A 124 -13.39 -2.56 16.03
N ARG A 125 -14.52 -2.01 15.57
CA ARG A 125 -15.83 -2.20 16.22
C ARG A 125 -16.56 -3.41 15.65
N LYS A 126 -17.09 -4.24 16.53
CA LYS A 126 -17.86 -5.41 16.18
C LYS A 126 -19.16 -5.07 15.44
N GLU A 127 -19.75 -3.92 15.74
CA GLU A 127 -20.95 -3.41 15.08
C GLU A 127 -20.73 -3.10 13.58
N ASP A 128 -19.48 -2.91 13.17
CA ASP A 128 -19.12 -2.65 11.77
C ASP A 128 -18.98 -3.94 10.94
N GLU A 129 -18.88 -5.12 11.57
CA GLU A 129 -18.70 -6.41 10.87
C GLU A 129 -19.75 -6.68 9.78
N PRO A 130 -21.06 -6.44 9.99
CA PRO A 130 -22.06 -6.65 8.94
C PRO A 130 -21.83 -5.76 7.70
N VAL A 131 -21.37 -4.53 7.91
CA VAL A 131 -21.01 -3.58 6.83
C VAL A 131 -19.79 -4.09 6.07
N ILE A 132 -18.76 -4.53 6.79
CA ILE A 132 -17.53 -5.10 6.21
C ILE A 132 -17.86 -6.35 5.38
N LEU A 133 -18.72 -7.24 5.87
CA LEU A 133 -19.10 -8.48 5.17
C LEU A 133 -19.80 -8.18 3.84
N LYS A 134 -20.73 -7.24 3.80
CA LYS A 134 -21.40 -6.80 2.55
C LYS A 134 -20.41 -6.14 1.59
N ALA A 135 -19.50 -5.30 2.12
CA ALA A 135 -18.49 -4.65 1.32
C ALA A 135 -17.46 -5.64 0.73
N ARG A 136 -17.14 -6.71 1.45
CA ARG A 136 -16.35 -7.84 0.95
C ARG A 136 -17.03 -8.53 -0.22
N GLU A 137 -18.32 -8.87 -0.07
CA GLU A 137 -19.12 -9.51 -1.13
C GLU A 137 -19.15 -8.63 -2.39
N PHE A 138 -19.33 -7.32 -2.23
CA PHE A 138 -19.22 -6.37 -3.34
C PHE A 138 -17.86 -6.48 -4.04
N LEU A 139 -16.73 -6.47 -3.31
CA LEU A 139 -15.39 -6.55 -3.90
C LEU A 139 -15.15 -7.88 -4.63
N VAL A 140 -15.61 -9.00 -4.07
CA VAL A 140 -15.53 -10.32 -4.73
C VAL A 140 -16.28 -10.31 -6.06
N ASN A 141 -17.46 -9.68 -6.10
CA ASN A 141 -18.27 -9.57 -7.31
C ASN A 141 -17.67 -8.62 -8.37
N GLN A 142 -16.64 -7.81 -8.02
CA GLN A 142 -15.90 -7.00 -8.99
C GLN A 142 -14.78 -7.77 -9.69
N GLN A 143 -14.49 -9.02 -9.31
CA GLN A 143 -13.46 -9.82 -9.97
C GLN A 143 -13.87 -10.10 -11.42
N THR A 144 -12.98 -9.75 -12.35
CA THR A 144 -13.22 -9.92 -13.78
C THR A 144 -13.11 -11.39 -14.18
N ASP A 145 -14.08 -11.86 -14.93
CA ASP A 145 -14.12 -13.21 -15.53
C ASP A 145 -14.89 -13.10 -16.84
N TRP A 146 -14.18 -12.70 -17.90
CA TRP A 146 -14.73 -12.48 -19.23
C TRP A 146 -14.50 -13.71 -20.12
N GLY A 147 -15.35 -13.90 -21.12
CA GLY A 147 -15.29 -15.07 -21.97
C GLY A 147 -15.94 -16.28 -21.31
N THR A 148 -15.22 -17.40 -21.24
CA THR A 148 -15.74 -18.64 -20.64
C THR A 148 -15.57 -18.62 -19.13
N LYS A 149 -16.68 -18.57 -18.41
CA LYS A 149 -16.69 -18.47 -16.95
C LYS A 149 -15.81 -19.53 -16.27
N GLY A 150 -14.96 -19.07 -15.36
CA GLY A 150 -14.01 -19.92 -14.61
C GLY A 150 -12.77 -20.30 -15.38
N THR A 151 -12.53 -19.73 -16.58
CA THR A 151 -11.32 -19.92 -17.38
C THR A 151 -10.56 -18.59 -17.51
N ALA A 152 -9.24 -18.64 -17.53
CA ALA A 152 -8.42 -17.44 -17.69
C ALA A 152 -8.12 -17.17 -19.18
N ASP A 153 -9.20 -17.06 -19.99
CA ASP A 153 -9.14 -16.91 -21.45
C ASP A 153 -9.06 -15.44 -21.92
N ASN A 154 -9.22 -14.49 -21.01
CA ASN A 154 -9.01 -13.05 -21.27
C ASN A 154 -7.86 -12.51 -20.42
N LYS A 155 -7.09 -11.58 -20.95
CA LYS A 155 -5.92 -11.01 -20.25
C LYS A 155 -6.25 -10.27 -18.95
N TYR A 156 -7.52 -9.87 -18.77
CA TYR A 156 -8.00 -9.15 -17.59
C TYR A 156 -8.59 -10.05 -16.50
N ASP A 157 -8.80 -11.36 -16.80
CA ASP A 157 -9.44 -12.28 -15.89
C ASP A 157 -8.66 -12.46 -14.60
N GLY A 158 -9.40 -12.53 -13.52
CA GLY A 158 -8.87 -12.64 -12.15
C GLY A 158 -8.54 -11.33 -11.47
N GLY A 159 -8.33 -10.25 -12.21
CA GLY A 159 -8.11 -8.93 -11.64
C GLY A 159 -9.40 -8.23 -11.22
N VAL A 160 -9.25 -7.06 -10.62
CA VAL A 160 -10.35 -6.17 -10.22
C VAL A 160 -10.13 -4.80 -10.82
N GLY A 161 -11.18 -4.20 -11.38
CA GLY A 161 -11.14 -2.84 -11.94
C GLY A 161 -11.83 -1.81 -11.03
N TYR A 162 -11.99 -0.60 -11.57
CA TYR A 162 -12.63 0.51 -10.83
C TYR A 162 -14.11 0.26 -10.50
N GLY A 163 -14.74 -0.68 -11.19
CA GLY A 163 -16.19 -0.84 -11.18
C GLY A 163 -16.93 0.17 -12.08
N GLY A 164 -18.22 -0.05 -12.31
CA GLY A 164 -19.03 0.84 -13.17
C GLY A 164 -18.61 0.79 -14.64
N THR A 165 -18.33 1.96 -15.24
CA THR A 165 -18.01 2.07 -16.67
C THR A 165 -16.60 1.64 -17.05
N TYR A 166 -15.68 1.55 -16.09
CA TYR A 166 -14.33 1.03 -16.30
C TYR A 166 -14.31 -0.46 -16.07
N ALA A 167 -14.54 -1.21 -17.13
CA ALA A 167 -14.80 -2.63 -17.06
C ALA A 167 -13.54 -3.50 -16.96
N HIS A 168 -12.34 -2.99 -17.28
CA HIS A 168 -11.12 -3.79 -17.25
C HIS A 168 -10.40 -3.72 -15.91
N SER A 169 -9.77 -4.84 -15.56
CA SER A 169 -8.94 -4.95 -14.36
C SER A 169 -7.66 -4.14 -14.48
N ASP A 170 -7.16 -3.64 -13.36
CA ASP A 170 -5.86 -3.01 -13.23
C ASP A 170 -5.19 -3.36 -11.90
N MET A 171 -3.87 -3.18 -11.83
CA MET A 171 -3.09 -3.55 -10.63
C MET A 171 -3.43 -2.71 -9.41
N SER A 172 -3.80 -1.43 -9.59
CA SER A 172 -4.10 -0.55 -8.46
C SER A 172 -5.37 -0.97 -7.74
N ASN A 173 -6.46 -1.21 -8.48
CA ASN A 173 -7.71 -1.68 -7.89
C ASN A 173 -7.62 -3.13 -7.40
N THR A 174 -6.92 -4.00 -8.14
CA THR A 174 -6.68 -5.38 -7.72
C THR A 174 -5.94 -5.41 -6.38
N TYR A 175 -4.82 -4.69 -6.25
CA TYR A 175 -4.06 -4.61 -5.00
C TYR A 175 -4.92 -4.15 -3.82
N LEU A 176 -5.72 -3.09 -3.98
CA LEU A 176 -6.56 -2.56 -2.91
C LEU A 176 -7.68 -3.53 -2.50
N ALA A 177 -8.29 -4.20 -3.49
CA ALA A 177 -9.30 -5.22 -3.21
C ALA A 177 -8.69 -6.41 -2.45
N LEU A 178 -7.52 -6.90 -2.90
CA LEU A 178 -6.81 -8.00 -2.23
C LEU A 178 -6.44 -7.62 -0.78
N GLU A 179 -5.96 -6.41 -0.54
CA GLU A 179 -5.65 -5.91 0.79
C GLU A 179 -6.88 -5.94 1.71
N ALA A 180 -7.99 -5.35 1.26
CA ALA A 180 -9.21 -5.30 2.03
C ALA A 180 -9.76 -6.70 2.34
N LEU A 181 -9.75 -7.59 1.34
CA LEU A 181 -10.21 -8.98 1.48
C LEU A 181 -9.28 -9.80 2.40
N TYR A 182 -7.97 -9.64 2.28
CA TYR A 182 -6.99 -10.32 3.12
C TYR A 182 -7.13 -9.93 4.60
N HIS A 183 -7.14 -8.64 4.91
CA HIS A 183 -7.20 -8.16 6.30
C HIS A 183 -8.57 -8.39 6.96
N SER A 184 -9.65 -8.48 6.20
CA SER A 184 -10.98 -8.78 6.73
C SER A 184 -11.35 -10.27 6.70
N ARG A 185 -10.43 -11.16 6.27
CA ARG A 185 -10.69 -12.61 6.11
C ARG A 185 -11.11 -13.30 7.40
N GLN A 186 -10.62 -12.84 8.56
CA GLN A 186 -11.00 -13.44 9.84
C GLN A 186 -12.46 -13.17 10.18
N ILE A 187 -12.96 -11.95 9.93
CA ILE A 187 -14.36 -11.60 10.12
C ILE A 187 -15.27 -12.50 9.25
N ALA A 188 -14.86 -12.77 8.00
CA ALA A 188 -15.58 -13.66 7.11
C ALA A 188 -15.59 -15.12 7.60
N LYS A 189 -14.47 -15.61 8.14
CA LYS A 189 -14.36 -16.96 8.72
C LYS A 189 -15.20 -17.13 9.99
N ASP A 190 -15.26 -16.09 10.83
CA ASP A 190 -15.99 -16.13 12.10
C ASP A 190 -17.49 -15.91 11.93
N ASN A 191 -17.93 -15.49 10.73
CA ASN A 191 -19.33 -15.28 10.42
C ASN A 191 -20.08 -16.62 10.32
N LYS A 192 -21.02 -16.84 11.24
CA LYS A 192 -21.85 -18.05 11.32
C LYS A 192 -23.17 -17.91 10.55
N THR A 193 -23.49 -16.75 9.98
CA THR A 193 -24.81 -16.46 9.41
C THR A 193 -24.96 -16.89 7.94
N GLY A 194 -23.91 -17.45 7.33
CA GLY A 194 -23.95 -17.93 5.95
C GLY A 194 -22.56 -18.06 5.33
N LYS A 195 -22.51 -18.74 4.18
CA LYS A 195 -21.27 -18.84 3.39
C LYS A 195 -20.99 -17.48 2.76
N GLN A 196 -19.82 -16.92 3.08
CA GLN A 196 -19.35 -15.70 2.44
C GLN A 196 -18.80 -16.00 1.04
N ALA A 197 -19.03 -15.07 0.10
CA ALA A 197 -18.35 -15.12 -1.18
C ALA A 197 -16.83 -14.95 -0.97
N GLU A 198 -16.06 -15.76 -1.68
CA GLU A 198 -14.60 -15.70 -1.66
C GLU A 198 -14.07 -15.40 -3.06
N LEU A 199 -12.98 -14.63 -3.10
CA LEU A 199 -12.27 -14.33 -4.34
C LEU A 199 -11.68 -15.63 -4.91
N ASP A 200 -11.65 -15.77 -6.24
CA ASP A 200 -10.78 -16.74 -6.87
C ASP A 200 -9.32 -16.25 -6.81
N TRP A 201 -8.63 -16.63 -5.73
CA TRP A 201 -7.24 -16.25 -5.49
C TRP A 201 -6.28 -16.77 -6.55
N LYS A 202 -6.60 -17.92 -7.18
CA LYS A 202 -5.79 -18.48 -8.27
C LYS A 202 -5.92 -17.62 -9.52
N ALA A 203 -7.12 -17.20 -9.87
CA ALA A 203 -7.36 -16.29 -10.97
C ALA A 203 -6.71 -14.91 -10.69
N ALA A 204 -6.82 -14.39 -9.45
CA ALA A 204 -6.15 -13.16 -9.06
C ALA A 204 -4.63 -13.26 -9.23
N LEU A 205 -4.02 -14.36 -8.81
CA LEU A 205 -2.59 -14.60 -8.98
C LEU A 205 -2.17 -14.69 -10.46
N ASN A 206 -3.03 -15.24 -11.33
CA ASN A 206 -2.78 -15.23 -12.78
C ASN A 206 -2.74 -13.80 -13.32
N PHE A 207 -3.72 -12.97 -12.96
CA PHE A 207 -3.74 -11.55 -13.36
C PHE A 207 -2.51 -10.80 -12.85
N ILE A 208 -2.14 -10.95 -11.58
CA ILE A 208 -0.95 -10.34 -10.98
C ILE A 208 0.30 -10.76 -11.75
N SER A 209 0.43 -12.06 -12.09
CA SER A 209 1.56 -12.56 -12.86
C SER A 209 1.63 -11.98 -14.27
N ARG A 210 0.49 -11.73 -14.91
CA ARG A 210 0.36 -11.07 -16.22
C ARG A 210 0.75 -9.58 -16.20
N CYS A 211 0.74 -8.96 -15.02
CA CYS A 211 1.22 -7.57 -14.84
C CYS A 211 2.70 -7.48 -14.47
N GLN A 212 3.38 -8.63 -14.25
CA GLN A 212 4.80 -8.66 -13.92
C GLN A 212 5.66 -8.88 -15.17
N ASN A 213 6.73 -8.11 -15.33
CA ASN A 213 7.69 -8.26 -16.43
C ASN A 213 8.63 -9.46 -16.18
N ILE A 214 8.10 -10.69 -16.32
CA ILE A 214 8.85 -11.96 -16.29
C ILE A 214 8.31 -12.89 -17.37
N GLU A 215 9.09 -13.17 -18.41
CA GLU A 215 8.65 -14.02 -19.53
C GLU A 215 8.19 -15.42 -19.09
N SER A 216 8.83 -16.00 -18.08
CA SER A 216 8.54 -17.38 -17.65
C SER A 216 7.28 -17.57 -16.82
N THR A 217 6.64 -16.48 -16.33
CA THR A 217 5.43 -16.53 -15.51
C THR A 217 4.30 -15.66 -16.05
N ASN A 218 4.56 -14.88 -17.08
CA ASN A 218 3.60 -13.99 -17.72
C ASN A 218 3.29 -14.49 -19.13
N ASP A 219 2.10 -15.04 -19.33
CA ASP A 219 1.62 -15.58 -20.60
C ASP A 219 1.19 -14.50 -21.61
N GLN A 220 1.20 -13.22 -21.23
CA GLN A 220 0.82 -12.08 -22.06
C GLN A 220 2.00 -11.22 -22.51
N VAL A 221 3.17 -11.38 -21.90
CA VAL A 221 4.33 -10.56 -22.24
C VAL A 221 5.03 -11.10 -23.49
N THR A 222 5.32 -10.22 -24.43
CA THR A 222 6.01 -10.56 -25.70
C THR A 222 7.48 -10.18 -25.68
N ALA A 223 7.87 -9.27 -24.80
CA ALA A 223 9.25 -8.82 -24.64
C ALA A 223 9.43 -8.18 -23.26
N VAL A 224 10.59 -8.41 -22.63
CA VAL A 224 11.00 -7.79 -21.37
C VAL A 224 12.37 -7.16 -21.56
N ALA A 225 12.50 -5.88 -21.25
CA ALA A 225 13.78 -5.21 -21.15
C ALA A 225 14.49 -5.62 -19.84
N LYS A 226 15.81 -5.79 -19.89
CA LYS A 226 16.61 -6.22 -18.73
C LYS A 226 16.42 -5.30 -17.51
N GLU A 227 16.28 -4.00 -17.75
CA GLU A 227 16.08 -2.96 -16.73
C GLU A 227 14.69 -3.02 -16.09
N ASP A 228 13.72 -3.61 -16.78
CA ASP A 228 12.32 -3.70 -16.37
C ASP A 228 11.97 -5.08 -15.80
N GLU A 229 12.92 -6.06 -15.90
CA GLU A 229 12.69 -7.44 -15.47
C GLU A 229 12.36 -7.55 -13.99
N GLY A 230 11.24 -8.19 -13.67
CA GLY A 230 10.74 -8.41 -12.31
C GLY A 230 9.83 -7.33 -11.77
N GLY A 231 9.85 -6.11 -12.32
CA GLY A 231 8.93 -5.06 -11.93
C GLY A 231 7.53 -5.22 -12.54
N PHE A 232 6.62 -4.31 -12.21
CA PHE A 232 5.21 -4.39 -12.56
C PHE A 232 4.74 -3.24 -13.43
N VAL A 233 3.74 -3.53 -14.27
CA VAL A 233 3.02 -2.60 -15.13
C VAL A 233 1.58 -2.40 -14.62
N TYR A 234 0.81 -1.49 -15.22
CA TYR A 234 -0.53 -1.15 -14.75
C TYR A 234 -1.58 -2.24 -15.03
N PHE A 235 -1.58 -2.77 -16.25
CA PHE A 235 -2.33 -3.97 -16.64
C PHE A 235 -1.69 -4.60 -17.87
N PRO A 236 -2.04 -5.83 -18.26
CA PRO A 236 -1.44 -6.50 -19.42
C PRO A 236 -1.66 -5.70 -20.71
N GLY A 237 -0.59 -5.12 -21.24
CA GLY A 237 -0.58 -4.28 -22.44
C GLY A 237 -0.55 -2.78 -22.20
N ASP A 238 -0.47 -2.30 -20.93
CA ASP A 238 -0.30 -0.87 -20.63
C ASP A 238 0.59 -0.63 -19.42
N SER A 239 1.46 0.36 -19.52
CA SER A 239 2.25 0.88 -18.39
C SER A 239 2.17 2.40 -18.34
N LYS A 240 1.95 2.95 -17.15
CA LYS A 240 1.98 4.41 -16.97
C LYS A 240 3.39 5.00 -17.11
N ALA A 241 4.43 4.14 -17.06
CA ALA A 241 5.82 4.51 -17.38
C ALA A 241 6.12 4.46 -18.88
N GLY A 242 5.15 4.03 -19.71
CA GLY A 242 5.29 3.91 -21.16
C GLY A 242 6.05 2.66 -21.60
N GLU A 243 6.69 2.77 -22.74
CA GLU A 243 7.29 1.67 -23.48
C GLU A 243 8.80 1.88 -23.71
N ARG A 244 9.50 0.78 -24.03
CA ARG A 244 10.91 0.76 -24.45
C ARG A 244 11.05 -0.06 -25.72
N LYS A 245 11.65 0.54 -26.76
CA LYS A 245 12.03 -0.17 -27.97
C LYS A 245 13.34 -0.94 -27.75
N LEU A 246 13.33 -2.23 -27.98
CA LEU A 246 14.49 -3.11 -27.85
C LEU A 246 15.36 -3.10 -29.13
N PRO A 247 16.63 -3.51 -29.03
CA PRO A 247 17.53 -3.58 -30.20
C PRO A 247 17.05 -4.47 -31.32
N ASP A 248 16.26 -5.51 -31.03
CA ASP A 248 15.66 -6.43 -32.01
C ASP A 248 14.35 -5.90 -32.62
N GLY A 249 13.95 -4.66 -32.26
CA GLY A 249 12.76 -4.00 -32.78
C GLY A 249 11.47 -4.29 -31.98
N ARG A 250 11.46 -5.25 -31.06
CA ARG A 250 10.32 -5.50 -30.17
C ARG A 250 10.09 -4.32 -29.23
N VAL A 251 8.88 -4.22 -28.70
CA VAL A 251 8.50 -3.19 -27.73
C VAL A 251 8.20 -3.87 -26.39
N ALA A 252 8.85 -3.41 -25.33
CA ALA A 252 8.65 -3.86 -23.96
C ALA A 252 7.98 -2.76 -23.12
N LEU A 253 7.09 -3.15 -22.23
CA LEU A 253 6.48 -2.23 -21.26
C LEU A 253 7.45 -1.92 -20.12
N ARG A 254 7.53 -0.65 -19.71
CA ARG A 254 8.41 -0.23 -18.62
C ARG A 254 7.74 -0.50 -17.27
N SER A 255 8.51 -1.08 -16.36
CA SER A 255 8.13 -1.22 -14.95
C SER A 255 8.22 0.11 -14.21
N TYR A 256 7.43 0.29 -13.14
CA TYR A 256 7.52 1.51 -12.32
C TYR A 256 7.29 1.25 -10.83
N GLY A 257 7.80 2.15 -10.00
CA GLY A 257 7.97 1.97 -8.56
C GLY A 257 6.69 1.62 -7.82
N SER A 258 5.66 2.46 -7.88
CA SER A 258 4.44 2.26 -7.09
C SER A 258 3.72 0.96 -7.44
N MET A 259 3.67 0.56 -8.73
CA MET A 259 3.05 -0.71 -9.10
C MET A 259 3.93 -1.91 -8.76
N SER A 260 5.25 -1.78 -8.76
CA SER A 260 6.12 -2.87 -8.34
C SER A 260 6.00 -3.16 -6.84
N TYR A 261 5.82 -2.13 -6.01
CA TYR A 261 5.48 -2.34 -4.59
C TYR A 261 4.07 -2.90 -4.40
N ALA A 262 3.07 -2.40 -5.13
CA ALA A 262 1.72 -2.94 -5.12
C ALA A 262 1.68 -4.41 -5.58
N GLY A 263 2.48 -4.76 -6.60
CA GLY A 263 2.64 -6.13 -7.07
C GLY A 263 3.26 -7.05 -6.03
N LEU A 264 4.35 -6.64 -5.35
CA LEU A 264 4.94 -7.41 -4.25
C LEU A 264 3.89 -7.69 -3.17
N LEU A 265 3.15 -6.67 -2.76
CA LEU A 265 2.13 -6.80 -1.73
C LEU A 265 0.98 -7.72 -2.17
N SER A 266 0.57 -7.64 -3.44
CA SER A 266 -0.44 -8.53 -4.02
C SER A 266 -0.01 -10.00 -4.03
N LEU A 267 1.27 -10.28 -4.35
CA LEU A 267 1.83 -11.63 -4.28
C LEU A 267 1.81 -12.18 -2.84
N ILE A 268 2.11 -11.32 -1.85
CA ILE A 268 2.06 -11.68 -0.43
C ILE A 268 0.62 -11.99 0.00
N TYR A 269 -0.35 -11.15 -0.38
CA TYR A 269 -1.77 -11.38 -0.05
C TYR A 269 -2.35 -12.62 -0.74
N ALA A 270 -1.78 -13.03 -1.88
CA ALA A 270 -2.08 -14.30 -2.52
C ALA A 270 -1.32 -15.50 -1.91
N ASP A 271 -0.77 -15.33 -0.69
CA ASP A 271 -0.07 -16.34 0.10
C ASP A 271 1.12 -17.00 -0.64
N LEU A 272 1.85 -16.26 -1.50
CA LEU A 272 3.07 -16.77 -2.10
C LEU A 272 4.22 -16.81 -1.10
N GLU A 273 4.94 -17.92 -1.13
CA GLU A 273 6.14 -18.11 -0.31
C GLU A 273 7.27 -17.14 -0.70
N PRO A 274 8.07 -16.65 0.25
CA PRO A 274 9.20 -15.74 -0.04
C PRO A 274 10.21 -16.29 -1.04
N GLY A 275 10.28 -17.62 -1.19
CA GLY A 275 11.13 -18.35 -2.14
C GLY A 275 10.63 -18.29 -3.60
N ASP A 276 9.40 -17.86 -3.85
CA ASP A 276 8.82 -17.80 -5.20
C ASP A 276 9.63 -16.87 -6.11
N LYS A 277 9.79 -17.29 -7.37
CA LYS A 277 10.54 -16.54 -8.38
C LYS A 277 10.01 -15.13 -8.58
N ARG A 278 8.69 -14.95 -8.54
CA ARG A 278 8.04 -13.63 -8.73
C ARG A 278 8.39 -12.66 -7.61
N ILE A 279 8.39 -13.13 -6.36
CA ILE A 279 8.79 -12.33 -5.18
C ILE A 279 10.27 -11.98 -5.26
N LYS A 280 11.15 -12.96 -5.54
CA LYS A 280 12.59 -12.70 -5.68
C LYS A 280 12.90 -11.70 -6.79
N SER A 281 12.21 -11.82 -7.94
CA SER A 281 12.44 -10.93 -9.08
C SER A 281 11.97 -9.51 -8.80
N VAL A 282 10.81 -9.30 -8.17
CA VAL A 282 10.36 -7.95 -7.82
C VAL A 282 11.24 -7.31 -6.74
N LEU A 283 11.67 -8.06 -5.72
CA LEU A 283 12.61 -7.54 -4.71
C LEU A 283 13.93 -7.12 -5.32
N LYS A 284 14.46 -7.88 -6.29
CA LYS A 284 15.64 -7.51 -7.04
C LYS A 284 15.42 -6.23 -7.85
N TRP A 285 14.28 -6.11 -8.56
CA TRP A 285 13.95 -4.89 -9.30
C TRP A 285 13.84 -3.67 -8.38
N LEU A 286 13.16 -3.82 -7.24
CA LEU A 286 12.99 -2.76 -6.23
C LEU A 286 14.34 -2.32 -5.64
N GLY A 287 15.24 -3.24 -5.33
CA GLY A 287 16.61 -2.92 -4.89
C GLY A 287 17.42 -2.16 -5.94
N ASN A 288 17.29 -2.55 -7.22
CA ASN A 288 17.97 -1.89 -8.33
C ASN A 288 17.46 -0.46 -8.57
N ASN A 289 16.18 -0.20 -8.27
CA ASN A 289 15.52 1.06 -8.57
C ASN A 289 15.15 1.87 -7.31
N TYR A 290 15.71 1.51 -6.15
CA TYR A 290 15.41 2.21 -4.90
C TYR A 290 15.86 3.67 -4.94
N THR A 291 14.89 4.57 -4.73
CA THR A 291 15.13 6.01 -4.58
C THR A 291 13.99 6.62 -3.76
N LEU A 292 14.29 7.68 -3.01
CA LEU A 292 13.31 8.53 -2.34
C LEU A 292 13.13 9.89 -3.04
N LYS A 293 13.75 10.08 -4.20
CA LYS A 293 13.67 11.34 -4.95
C LYS A 293 12.51 11.37 -5.92
N GLU A 294 12.04 10.21 -6.35
CA GLU A 294 10.99 10.07 -7.35
C GLU A 294 10.33 8.69 -7.25
N ASN A 295 9.15 8.55 -7.84
CA ASN A 295 8.53 7.27 -8.15
C ASN A 295 9.24 6.69 -9.39
N PRO A 296 10.07 5.65 -9.29
CA PRO A 296 10.86 5.13 -10.40
C PRO A 296 10.01 4.89 -11.65
N GLY A 297 10.41 5.49 -12.77
CA GLY A 297 9.69 5.43 -14.03
C GLY A 297 8.62 6.50 -14.23
N LEU A 298 8.22 7.24 -13.18
CA LEU A 298 7.15 8.23 -13.21
C LEU A 298 7.56 9.63 -12.69
N GLY A 299 8.81 9.79 -12.21
CA GLY A 299 9.25 11.06 -11.62
C GLY A 299 8.41 11.43 -10.38
N GLN A 300 7.89 12.65 -10.34
CA GLN A 300 7.10 13.15 -9.21
C GLN A 300 5.63 12.68 -9.21
N GLN A 301 5.18 11.98 -10.25
CA GLN A 301 3.80 11.50 -10.33
C GLN A 301 3.54 10.38 -9.32
N GLY A 302 2.59 10.58 -8.41
CA GLY A 302 2.22 9.61 -7.39
C GLY A 302 3.36 9.30 -6.41
N LEU A 303 4.18 10.29 -6.03
CA LEU A 303 5.35 10.11 -5.16
C LEU A 303 4.95 9.68 -3.74
N TYR A 304 3.92 10.28 -3.17
CA TYR A 304 3.48 9.95 -1.81
C TYR A 304 2.70 8.64 -1.76
N TYR A 305 1.94 8.32 -2.80
CA TYR A 305 1.38 6.99 -2.99
C TYR A 305 2.47 5.92 -3.13
N TYR A 306 3.58 6.23 -3.83
CA TYR A 306 4.74 5.35 -3.93
C TYR A 306 5.36 5.09 -2.55
N TYR A 307 5.57 6.10 -1.70
CA TYR A 307 6.09 5.91 -0.34
C TYR A 307 5.15 5.05 0.51
N HIS A 308 3.84 5.27 0.40
CA HIS A 308 2.84 4.49 1.11
C HIS A 308 2.86 3.01 0.67
N ALA A 309 2.86 2.73 -0.63
CA ALA A 309 2.94 1.37 -1.18
C ALA A 309 4.27 0.69 -0.82
N MET A 310 5.41 1.42 -0.89
CA MET A 310 6.73 0.93 -0.50
C MET A 310 6.73 0.47 0.96
N THR A 311 6.27 1.31 1.86
CA THR A 311 6.29 1.00 3.29
C THR A 311 5.44 -0.22 3.62
N LYS A 312 4.22 -0.28 3.11
CA LYS A 312 3.32 -1.42 3.31
C LYS A 312 3.94 -2.73 2.80
N SER A 313 4.51 -2.69 1.60
CA SER A 313 5.07 -3.89 0.95
C SER A 313 6.31 -4.41 1.67
N LEU A 314 7.25 -3.52 2.01
CA LEU A 314 8.49 -3.93 2.65
C LEU A 314 8.26 -4.40 4.09
N VAL A 315 7.31 -3.80 4.81
CA VAL A 315 6.90 -4.28 6.15
C VAL A 315 6.24 -5.66 6.04
N ALA A 316 5.29 -5.83 5.11
CA ALA A 316 4.61 -7.11 4.92
C ALA A 316 5.55 -8.22 4.45
N ALA A 317 6.57 -7.88 3.65
CA ALA A 317 7.62 -8.80 3.21
C ALA A 317 8.66 -9.11 4.28
N GLY A 318 8.65 -8.44 5.44
CA GLY A 318 9.66 -8.60 6.50
C GLY A 318 11.05 -8.13 6.10
N ILE A 319 11.15 -7.16 5.17
CA ILE A 319 12.43 -6.65 4.67
C ILE A 319 12.92 -5.52 5.59
N ASP A 320 13.91 -5.82 6.41
CA ASP A 320 14.54 -4.81 7.28
C ASP A 320 15.51 -3.90 6.53
N LEU A 321 16.30 -4.49 5.67
CA LEU A 321 17.28 -3.78 4.85
C LEU A 321 17.06 -4.15 3.39
N LEU A 322 16.96 -3.17 2.52
CA LEU A 322 16.84 -3.39 1.08
C LEU A 322 18.22 -3.51 0.45
N GLU A 323 18.48 -4.62 -0.26
CA GLU A 323 19.75 -4.88 -0.92
C GLU A 323 19.80 -4.22 -2.30
N ARG A 324 20.90 -3.51 -2.58
CA ARG A 324 21.21 -2.87 -3.86
C ARG A 324 22.06 -3.77 -4.75
N PRO A 325 22.20 -3.46 -6.06
CA PRO A 325 23.01 -4.25 -7.01
C PRO A 325 24.48 -4.39 -6.64
N ASP A 326 25.03 -3.39 -5.95
CA ASP A 326 26.41 -3.36 -5.47
C ASP A 326 26.63 -4.11 -4.16
N GLY A 327 25.57 -4.79 -3.64
CA GLY A 327 25.60 -5.51 -2.37
C GLY A 327 25.44 -4.61 -1.14
N THR A 328 25.32 -3.29 -1.31
CA THR A 328 25.01 -2.40 -0.18
C THR A 328 23.59 -2.61 0.31
N LYS A 329 23.39 -2.43 1.61
CA LYS A 329 22.07 -2.55 2.26
C LYS A 329 21.59 -1.20 2.74
N VAL A 330 20.37 -0.86 2.39
CA VAL A 330 19.74 0.41 2.73
C VAL A 330 18.74 0.22 3.86
N ASP A 331 18.86 1.04 4.88
CA ASP A 331 17.88 1.17 5.95
C ASP A 331 16.74 2.11 5.49
N TRP A 332 15.86 1.57 4.68
CA TRP A 332 14.79 2.31 4.03
C TRP A 332 13.80 2.95 5.03
N ARG A 333 13.62 2.32 6.21
CA ARG A 333 12.75 2.88 7.26
C ARG A 333 13.29 4.19 7.81
N LYS A 334 14.58 4.19 8.11
CA LYS A 334 15.28 5.36 8.63
C LYS A 334 15.33 6.47 7.58
N ASP A 335 15.67 6.13 6.35
CA ASP A 335 15.79 7.10 5.26
C ASP A 335 14.43 7.76 4.95
N LEU A 336 13.37 6.95 4.79
CA LEU A 336 12.04 7.46 4.52
C LEU A 336 11.45 8.22 5.72
N GLY A 337 11.61 7.68 6.93
CA GLY A 337 11.11 8.35 8.15
C GLY A 337 11.71 9.74 8.31
N ARG A 338 13.03 9.89 8.17
CA ARG A 338 13.72 11.18 8.22
C ARG A 338 13.26 12.14 7.12
N LEU A 339 13.11 11.63 5.89
CA LEU A 339 12.63 12.43 4.77
C LEU A 339 11.23 13.00 5.05
N LEU A 340 10.30 12.15 5.48
CA LEU A 340 8.93 12.59 5.73
C LEU A 340 8.83 13.55 6.92
N VAL A 341 9.58 13.31 7.99
CA VAL A 341 9.67 14.23 9.14
C VAL A 341 10.22 15.60 8.71
N SER A 342 11.29 15.63 7.91
CA SER A 342 11.92 16.89 7.47
C SER A 342 11.07 17.69 6.50
N ASN A 343 10.18 17.04 5.74
CA ASN A 343 9.36 17.67 4.71
C ASN A 343 7.99 18.14 5.20
N GLN A 344 7.68 18.01 6.51
CA GLN A 344 6.41 18.47 7.06
C GLN A 344 6.28 20.00 7.00
N GLY A 345 5.18 20.49 6.45
CA GLY A 345 4.82 21.90 6.45
C GLY A 345 4.62 22.45 7.87
N LYS A 346 4.69 23.77 8.01
CA LYS A 346 4.50 24.45 9.32
C LYS A 346 3.13 24.21 9.92
N ASP A 347 2.12 24.05 9.09
CA ASP A 347 0.74 23.74 9.42
C ASP A 347 0.48 22.25 9.74
N GLY A 348 1.48 21.40 9.52
CA GLY A 348 1.42 19.96 9.75
C GLY A 348 1.11 19.14 8.50
N SER A 349 0.89 19.75 7.34
CA SER A 349 0.57 19.08 6.08
C SER A 349 1.80 18.68 5.27
N TRP A 350 1.55 17.91 4.20
CA TRP A 350 2.47 17.66 3.09
C TRP A 350 1.76 17.91 1.78
N PHE A 351 2.53 18.21 0.75
CA PHE A 351 2.04 18.59 -0.55
C PHE A 351 2.97 18.11 -1.67
N ASN A 352 2.39 17.75 -2.82
CA ASN A 352 3.13 17.48 -4.05
C ASN A 352 2.72 18.50 -5.11
N GLU A 353 3.67 19.20 -5.72
CA GLU A 353 3.38 20.14 -6.81
C GLU A 353 2.82 19.42 -8.05
N ASN A 354 3.07 18.12 -8.19
CA ASN A 354 2.53 17.31 -9.28
C ASN A 354 1.09 16.90 -9.00
N SER A 355 0.15 17.40 -9.84
CA SER A 355 -1.29 17.17 -9.67
C SER A 355 -1.78 15.79 -10.15
N ARG A 356 -0.88 14.95 -10.72
CA ARG A 356 -1.29 13.63 -11.19
C ARG A 356 -1.82 12.80 -10.03
N TRP A 357 -2.96 12.15 -10.22
CA TRP A 357 -3.68 11.36 -9.21
C TRP A 357 -4.02 12.14 -7.94
N TRP A 358 -4.32 13.43 -8.10
CA TRP A 358 -4.73 14.37 -7.04
C TRP A 358 -3.69 14.57 -5.92
N GLU A 359 -2.41 14.29 -6.15
CA GLU A 359 -1.37 14.55 -5.13
C GLU A 359 -1.06 16.04 -4.90
N ASN A 360 -1.76 16.94 -5.57
CA ASN A 360 -1.81 18.36 -5.22
C ASN A 360 -2.93 18.70 -4.20
N ASP A 361 -3.63 17.69 -3.67
CA ASP A 361 -4.54 17.80 -2.53
C ASP A 361 -3.75 17.48 -1.25
N ASP A 362 -3.62 18.48 -0.38
CA ASP A 362 -2.87 18.38 0.87
C ASP A 362 -3.52 17.43 1.90
N ILE A 363 -4.85 17.24 1.86
CA ILE A 363 -5.55 16.27 2.70
C ILE A 363 -5.16 14.85 2.27
N LEU A 364 -5.18 14.56 0.96
CA LEU A 364 -4.81 13.26 0.42
C LEU A 364 -3.35 12.93 0.74
N VAL A 365 -2.45 13.85 0.43
CA VAL A 365 -1.00 13.64 0.65
C VAL A 365 -0.69 13.49 2.13
N THR A 366 -1.27 14.33 2.98
CA THR A 366 -1.08 14.23 4.43
C THR A 366 -1.60 12.88 4.96
N SER A 367 -2.73 12.38 4.45
CA SER A 367 -3.24 11.06 4.83
C SER A 367 -2.28 9.93 4.45
N TYR A 368 -1.72 9.93 3.23
CA TYR A 368 -0.71 8.95 2.83
C TYR A 368 0.53 9.01 3.71
N VAL A 369 1.01 10.22 4.02
CA VAL A 369 2.23 10.39 4.83
C VAL A 369 2.00 9.96 6.27
N VAL A 370 0.87 10.33 6.88
CA VAL A 370 0.56 9.92 8.26
C VAL A 370 0.47 8.40 8.35
N LEU A 371 -0.28 7.74 7.44
CA LEU A 371 -0.35 6.27 7.38
C LEU A 371 1.03 5.62 7.15
N THR A 372 1.89 6.24 6.34
CA THR A 372 3.25 5.78 6.11
C THR A 372 4.09 5.88 7.37
N LEU A 373 4.06 7.03 8.06
CA LEU A 373 4.80 7.25 9.31
C LEU A 373 4.32 6.32 10.42
N GLU A 374 3.03 6.05 10.53
CA GLU A 374 2.47 5.08 11.48
C GLU A 374 2.98 3.66 11.20
N GLN A 375 2.99 3.25 9.93
CA GLN A 375 3.52 1.95 9.54
C GLN A 375 5.02 1.84 9.88
N LEU A 376 5.80 2.91 9.65
CA LEU A 376 7.20 2.98 10.05
C LEU A 376 7.34 2.92 11.57
N TYR A 377 6.58 3.73 12.31
CA TYR A 377 6.60 3.80 13.77
C TYR A 377 6.41 2.43 14.42
N TYR A 378 5.42 1.66 13.95
CA TYR A 378 5.13 0.32 14.48
C TYR A 378 6.09 -0.77 13.97
N SER A 379 6.84 -0.52 12.92
CA SER A 379 7.80 -1.48 12.34
C SER A 379 9.26 -1.31 12.80
N ILE A 380 9.58 -0.19 13.44
CA ILE A 380 10.91 0.09 14.00
C ILE A 380 11.02 -0.57 15.38
N PRO A 381 12.17 -1.22 15.71
CA PRO A 381 12.42 -1.77 17.04
C PRO A 381 12.28 -0.75 18.16
N GLU A 382 11.80 -1.19 19.30
CA GLU A 382 11.68 -0.39 20.54
C GLU A 382 13.03 -0.09 21.17
#